data_dc6c5882e54ff53666adb94372ad9702
#
_entry.id   dc6c5882e54ff53666adb94372ad9702
#
_cell.length_a   1.000
_cell.length_b   1.000
_cell.length_c   1.000
_cell.angle_alpha   90.00
_cell.angle_beta   90.00
_cell.angle_gamma   90.00
#
_symmetry.space_group_name_H-M   'P 1'
#
loop_
_entity.id
_entity.type
_entity.pdbx_description
1 polymer ?
#
loop_
_entity_poly.entity_id
_entity_poly.type
_entity_poly.pdbx_seq_one_letter_code
_entity_poly.pdbx_strand_id
1 'polypeptide(L)'
;ENIRFEGAFHSGKDSIQAEVTTYGKIREFTLGKVDSLRPIYFSQNPHPPYPYHSEEITYVSCDSIQVAGTLTIPSGKGPFPAAIIISGTGKQDRDGTFSGHKPFFKIADYLTRQGFIVLRTDDRGTGKTNGIYEEATTCDFARDAQAGIDYLKQRPETDTKHIGVIGHSEGGQVAL
;
A
#
# COMPACT_ATOMS: atom_id res chain seq x y z
N GLU A 1 17.77 -13.05 13.27
CA GLU A 1 17.81 -14.53 13.12
C GLU A 1 18.15 -14.90 11.70
N ASN A 2 19.17 -15.76 11.53
CA ASN A 2 19.60 -16.18 10.20
C ASN A 2 18.70 -17.32 9.71
N ILE A 3 18.02 -17.10 8.60
CA ILE A 3 17.38 -18.16 7.84
C ILE A 3 18.47 -18.77 6.98
N ARG A 4 18.72 -20.07 7.15
CA ARG A 4 19.72 -20.82 6.37
C ARG A 4 19.00 -21.74 5.39
N PHE A 5 19.40 -21.65 4.13
CA PHE A 5 18.99 -22.57 3.08
C PHE A 5 20.18 -23.44 2.68
N GLU A 6 20.02 -24.74 2.69
CA GLU A 6 20.98 -25.69 2.14
C GLU A 6 20.26 -26.60 1.17
N GLY A 7 20.84 -26.82 -0.01
CA GLY A 7 20.24 -27.68 -1.02
C GLY A 7 21.27 -28.32 -1.91
N ALA A 8 20.98 -29.54 -2.39
CA ALA A 8 21.81 -30.24 -3.34
C ALA A 8 21.08 -30.40 -4.68
N PHE A 9 21.75 -30.06 -5.76
CA PHE A 9 21.30 -30.34 -7.12
C PHE A 9 21.73 -31.72 -7.52
N HIS A 10 20.78 -32.58 -7.87
CA HIS A 10 21.05 -33.90 -8.40
C HIS A 10 21.00 -33.88 -9.93
N SER A 11 22.14 -34.07 -10.59
CA SER A 11 22.22 -34.19 -12.05
C SER A 11 21.33 -35.36 -12.54
N GLY A 12 20.45 -35.08 -13.49
CA GLY A 12 19.49 -36.05 -14.03
C GLY A 12 18.10 -36.05 -13.39
N LYS A 13 17.86 -35.21 -12.38
CA LYS A 13 16.52 -34.89 -11.87
C LYS A 13 16.27 -33.38 -12.02
N ASP A 14 15.17 -33.03 -12.65
CA ASP A 14 14.75 -31.62 -12.75
C ASP A 14 14.23 -31.10 -11.40
N SER A 15 14.97 -31.37 -10.31
CA SER A 15 14.58 -30.97 -8.97
C SER A 15 15.79 -30.75 -8.06
N ILE A 16 15.59 -29.85 -7.09
CA ILE A 16 16.50 -29.57 -5.98
C ILE A 16 15.84 -30.04 -4.69
N GLN A 17 16.49 -30.90 -3.94
CA GLN A 17 16.11 -31.16 -2.56
C GLN A 17 16.83 -30.15 -1.66
N ALA A 18 16.10 -29.51 -0.80
CA ALA A 18 16.64 -28.47 0.06
C ALA A 18 16.03 -28.51 1.46
N GLU A 19 16.78 -28.02 2.41
CA GLU A 19 16.36 -27.83 3.79
C GLU A 19 16.34 -26.35 4.12
N VAL A 20 15.34 -25.92 4.88
CA VAL A 20 15.31 -24.58 5.48
C VAL A 20 15.25 -24.71 6.99
N THR A 21 16.16 -24.05 7.66
CA THR A 21 16.14 -23.91 9.12
C THR A 21 15.59 -22.55 9.51
N THR A 22 14.47 -22.56 10.25
CA THR A 22 13.86 -21.36 10.80
C THR A 22 13.50 -21.60 12.26
N TYR A 23 13.87 -20.72 13.17
CA TYR A 23 13.60 -20.85 14.62
C TYR A 23 13.99 -22.24 15.20
N GLY A 24 15.15 -22.75 14.75
CA GLY A 24 15.66 -24.06 15.18
C GLY A 24 14.88 -25.29 14.66
N LYS A 25 13.91 -25.10 13.78
CA LYS A 25 13.18 -26.18 13.11
C LYS A 25 13.65 -26.34 11.68
N ILE A 26 13.96 -27.59 11.32
CA ILE A 26 14.33 -27.99 9.96
C ILE A 26 13.07 -28.41 9.23
N ARG A 27 12.92 -27.92 8.00
CA ARG A 27 11.88 -28.34 7.06
C ARG A 27 12.52 -28.74 5.74
N GLU A 28 12.19 -29.91 5.26
CA GLU A 28 12.62 -30.40 3.95
C GLU A 28 11.59 -30.00 2.89
N PHE A 29 12.06 -29.66 1.71
CA PHE A 29 11.21 -29.39 0.55
C PHE A 29 11.94 -29.73 -0.75
N THR A 30 11.17 -29.97 -1.79
CA THR A 30 11.68 -30.24 -3.13
C THR A 30 11.23 -29.14 -4.08
N LEU A 31 12.17 -28.47 -4.73
CA LEU A 31 11.92 -27.52 -5.81
C LEU A 31 12.01 -28.26 -7.14
N GLY A 32 10.92 -28.34 -7.87
CA GLY A 32 10.88 -28.88 -9.23
C GLY A 32 11.20 -27.79 -10.26
N LYS A 33 11.88 -28.15 -11.33
CA LYS A 33 12.05 -27.27 -12.50
C LYS A 33 10.69 -27.05 -13.15
N VAL A 34 10.41 -25.82 -13.52
CA VAL A 34 9.25 -25.44 -14.31
C VAL A 34 9.71 -24.67 -15.54
N ASP A 35 9.06 -24.88 -16.68
CA ASP A 35 9.40 -24.17 -17.92
C ASP A 35 8.99 -22.70 -17.90
N SER A 36 7.98 -22.38 -17.09
CA SER A 36 7.56 -21.01 -16.85
C SER A 36 6.90 -20.89 -15.47
N LEU A 37 7.04 -19.73 -14.84
CA LEU A 37 6.30 -19.40 -13.64
C LEU A 37 4.84 -19.13 -14.03
N ARG A 38 3.90 -19.80 -13.36
CA ARG A 38 2.49 -19.43 -13.48
C ARG A 38 2.28 -18.05 -12.88
N PRO A 39 1.57 -17.15 -13.54
CA PRO A 39 1.19 -15.89 -12.94
C PRO A 39 0.45 -16.14 -11.63
N ILE A 40 0.91 -15.51 -10.55
CA ILE A 40 0.18 -15.56 -9.29
C ILE A 40 -0.99 -14.58 -9.41
N TYR A 41 -2.20 -15.11 -9.33
CA TYR A 41 -3.40 -14.31 -9.33
C TYR A 41 -3.85 -14.05 -7.89
N PHE A 42 -3.85 -12.79 -7.50
CA PHE A 42 -4.30 -12.35 -6.19
C PHE A 42 -5.79 -12.00 -6.27
N SER A 43 -6.65 -12.96 -5.97
CA SER A 43 -8.11 -12.81 -6.07
C SER A 43 -8.70 -11.71 -5.17
N GLN A 44 -7.99 -11.33 -4.14
CA GLN A 44 -8.40 -10.23 -3.24
C GLN A 44 -8.09 -8.83 -3.79
N ASN A 45 -7.23 -8.68 -4.79
CA ASN A 45 -6.98 -7.37 -5.37
C ASN A 45 -8.22 -6.94 -6.18
N PRO A 46 -8.66 -5.69 -6.06
CA PRO A 46 -9.77 -5.19 -6.84
C PRO A 46 -9.49 -5.23 -8.34
N HIS A 47 -10.50 -5.55 -9.13
CA HIS A 47 -10.43 -5.63 -10.59
C HIS A 47 -11.49 -4.74 -11.25
N PRO A 48 -11.17 -4.13 -12.40
CA PRO A 48 -12.16 -3.39 -13.17
C PRO A 48 -13.29 -4.31 -13.71
N PRO A 49 -14.49 -3.75 -14.04
CA PRO A 49 -14.80 -2.33 -13.97
C PRO A 49 -15.09 -1.86 -12.54
N TYR A 50 -14.60 -0.66 -12.20
CA TYR A 50 -14.89 -0.04 -10.91
C TYR A 50 -16.15 0.82 -11.00
N PRO A 51 -17.10 0.73 -10.03
CA PRO A 51 -18.32 1.53 -10.02
C PRO A 51 -18.10 2.93 -9.43
N TYR A 52 -16.88 3.43 -9.45
CA TYR A 52 -16.48 4.72 -8.90
C TYR A 52 -15.42 5.35 -9.79
N HIS A 53 -15.19 6.66 -9.61
CA HIS A 53 -14.12 7.38 -10.29
C HIS A 53 -12.80 7.21 -9.52
N SER A 54 -11.71 7.09 -10.26
CA SER A 54 -10.34 7.02 -9.70
C SER A 54 -9.44 7.99 -10.45
N GLU A 55 -8.73 8.84 -9.72
CA GLU A 55 -7.83 9.83 -10.30
C GLU A 55 -6.47 9.83 -9.60
N GLU A 56 -5.41 10.04 -10.39
CA GLU A 56 -4.08 10.32 -9.88
C GLU A 56 -4.03 11.78 -9.43
N ILE A 57 -3.52 12.00 -8.23
CA ILE A 57 -3.40 13.35 -7.66
C ILE A 57 -1.98 13.62 -7.18
N THR A 58 -1.67 14.90 -7.02
CA THR A 58 -0.47 15.36 -6.33
C THR A 58 -0.82 16.59 -5.51
N TYR A 59 -0.30 16.68 -4.30
CA TYR A 59 -0.38 17.86 -3.46
C TYR A 59 0.98 18.18 -2.83
N VAL A 60 1.16 19.41 -2.39
CA VAL A 60 2.41 19.84 -1.76
C VAL A 60 2.23 19.75 -0.24
N SER A 61 3.15 19.03 0.40
CA SER A 61 3.32 18.99 1.85
C SER A 61 4.39 19.98 2.30
N CYS A 62 4.77 19.96 3.57
CA CYS A 62 5.88 20.74 4.09
C CYS A 62 7.18 20.43 3.33
N ASP A 63 8.15 21.35 3.44
CA ASP A 63 9.48 21.22 2.83
C ASP A 63 9.46 20.97 1.30
N SER A 64 8.41 21.46 0.63
CA SER A 64 8.20 21.31 -0.82
C SER A 64 8.09 19.83 -1.28
N ILE A 65 7.73 18.93 -0.39
CA ILE A 65 7.46 17.54 -0.75
C ILE A 65 6.20 17.48 -1.61
N GLN A 66 6.34 16.94 -2.81
CA GLN A 66 5.23 16.64 -3.70
C GLN A 66 4.76 15.22 -3.44
N VAL A 67 3.67 15.09 -2.70
CA VAL A 67 3.07 13.80 -2.38
C VAL A 67 2.13 13.39 -3.51
N ALA A 68 2.40 12.24 -4.10
CA ALA A 68 1.56 11.66 -5.13
C ALA A 68 0.63 10.60 -4.52
N GLY A 69 -0.57 10.52 -5.06
CA GLY A 69 -1.58 9.59 -4.55
C GLY A 69 -2.63 9.22 -5.59
N THR A 70 -3.54 8.38 -5.16
CA THR A 70 -4.76 8.05 -5.89
C THR A 70 -5.96 8.40 -5.02
N LEU A 71 -6.87 9.19 -5.57
CA LEU A 71 -8.16 9.50 -4.98
C LEU A 71 -9.24 8.66 -5.63
N THR A 72 -10.03 7.94 -4.85
CA THR A 72 -11.20 7.23 -5.33
C THR A 72 -12.46 7.92 -4.83
N ILE A 73 -13.42 8.18 -5.74
CA ILE A 73 -14.60 9.02 -5.49
C ILE A 73 -15.85 8.20 -5.85
N PRO A 74 -16.82 8.05 -4.94
CA PRO A 74 -18.06 7.35 -5.22
C PRO A 74 -18.83 7.96 -6.39
N SER A 75 -19.57 7.15 -7.12
CA SER A 75 -20.52 7.65 -8.11
C SER A 75 -21.74 8.28 -7.44
N GLY A 76 -22.30 9.32 -8.05
CA GLY A 76 -23.51 9.99 -7.56
C GLY A 76 -23.27 11.44 -7.16
N LYS A 77 -24.23 11.99 -6.40
CA LYS A 77 -24.15 13.36 -5.91
C LYS A 77 -23.58 13.40 -4.50
N GLY A 78 -22.40 14.02 -4.33
CA GLY A 78 -21.84 14.34 -3.03
C GLY A 78 -22.59 15.46 -2.28
N PRO A 79 -22.03 16.01 -1.20
CA PRO A 79 -20.69 15.66 -0.73
C PRO A 79 -20.63 14.30 -0.02
N PHE A 80 -19.48 13.64 -0.10
CA PHE A 80 -19.21 12.33 0.51
C PHE A 80 -18.26 12.45 1.70
N PRO A 81 -18.42 11.62 2.74
CA PRO A 81 -17.40 11.48 3.77
C PRO A 81 -16.10 10.99 3.13
N ALA A 82 -14.98 11.34 3.71
CA ALA A 82 -13.66 11.00 3.17
C ALA A 82 -12.77 10.29 4.19
N ALA A 83 -11.79 9.55 3.71
CA ALA A 83 -10.74 8.97 4.53
C ALA A 83 -9.39 9.07 3.81
N ILE A 84 -8.31 9.26 4.59
CA ILE A 84 -6.94 9.07 4.13
C ILE A 84 -6.36 7.79 4.76
N ILE A 85 -5.63 7.00 3.96
CA ILE A 85 -4.92 5.82 4.46
C ILE A 85 -3.45 6.19 4.61
N ILE A 86 -2.91 5.94 5.82
CA ILE A 86 -1.52 6.19 6.19
C ILE A 86 -0.83 4.83 6.36
N SER A 87 0.29 4.66 5.66
CA SER A 87 1.14 3.47 5.68
C SER A 87 1.82 3.25 7.04
N GLY A 88 2.45 2.09 7.18
CA GLY A 88 3.29 1.75 8.34
C GLY A 88 4.77 2.00 8.06
N THR A 89 5.61 1.46 8.95
CA THR A 89 7.06 1.56 8.85
C THR A 89 7.60 0.96 7.55
N GLY A 90 8.57 1.65 6.96
CA GLY A 90 9.24 1.27 5.71
C GLY A 90 8.60 1.93 4.50
N LYS A 91 9.38 2.03 3.42
CA LYS A 91 8.91 2.60 2.14
C LYS A 91 7.75 1.79 1.58
N GLN A 92 6.59 2.39 1.49
CA GLN A 92 5.40 1.77 0.94
C GLN A 92 4.82 2.62 -0.19
N ASP A 93 4.34 1.95 -1.23
CA ASP A 93 3.51 2.58 -2.23
C ASP A 93 2.09 2.78 -1.67
N ARG A 94 1.30 3.60 -2.34
CA ARG A 94 -0.09 3.92 -1.99
C ARG A 94 -1.03 2.72 -1.83
N ASP A 95 -0.65 1.56 -2.39
CA ASP A 95 -1.42 0.34 -2.32
C ASP A 95 -0.99 -0.56 -1.15
N GLY A 96 0.16 -0.24 -0.50
CA GLY A 96 0.80 -1.08 0.51
C GLY A 96 1.25 -2.41 -0.09
N THR A 97 1.80 -2.37 -1.33
CA THR A 97 2.09 -3.58 -2.09
C THR A 97 3.12 -4.46 -1.39
N PHE A 98 2.71 -5.66 -1.03
CA PHE A 98 3.57 -6.67 -0.43
C PHE A 98 3.31 -8.04 -1.07
N SER A 99 4.34 -8.63 -1.66
CA SER A 99 4.25 -9.93 -2.35
C SER A 99 3.08 -10.03 -3.34
N GLY A 100 2.76 -8.90 -4.04
CA GLY A 100 1.66 -8.81 -5.01
C GLY A 100 0.27 -8.56 -4.41
N HIS A 101 0.12 -8.59 -3.08
CA HIS A 101 -1.09 -8.14 -2.39
C HIS A 101 -1.11 -6.62 -2.32
N LYS A 102 -2.31 -6.03 -2.35
CA LYS A 102 -2.55 -4.58 -2.31
C LYS A 102 -3.59 -4.21 -1.26
N PRO A 103 -3.26 -4.36 0.04
CA PRO A 103 -4.24 -4.23 1.11
C PRO A 103 -4.90 -2.85 1.16
N PHE A 104 -4.15 -1.76 0.95
CA PHE A 104 -4.73 -0.42 0.99
C PHE A 104 -5.64 -0.15 -0.21
N PHE A 105 -5.31 -0.69 -1.37
CA PHE A 105 -6.21 -0.62 -2.52
C PHE A 105 -7.52 -1.39 -2.24
N LYS A 106 -7.43 -2.55 -1.61
CA LYS A 106 -8.64 -3.31 -1.24
C LYS A 106 -9.53 -2.57 -0.24
N ILE A 107 -8.92 -1.94 0.77
CA ILE A 107 -9.64 -1.11 1.75
C ILE A 107 -10.30 0.08 1.04
N ALA A 108 -9.58 0.76 0.15
CA ALA A 108 -10.10 1.90 -0.59
C ALA A 108 -11.24 1.48 -1.53
N ASP A 109 -11.10 0.39 -2.29
CA ASP A 109 -12.17 -0.13 -3.14
C ASP A 109 -13.45 -0.41 -2.33
N TYR A 110 -13.29 -1.10 -1.19
CA TYR A 110 -14.43 -1.40 -0.32
C TYR A 110 -15.10 -0.13 0.20
N LEU A 111 -14.35 0.79 0.77
CA LEU A 111 -14.90 2.03 1.33
C LEU A 111 -15.51 2.93 0.26
N THR A 112 -14.90 3.00 -0.93
CA THR A 112 -15.45 3.81 -2.01
C THR A 112 -16.78 3.25 -2.52
N ARG A 113 -16.94 1.93 -2.56
CA ARG A 113 -18.23 1.28 -2.83
C ARG A 113 -19.28 1.55 -1.74
N GLN A 114 -18.84 1.84 -0.50
CA GLN A 114 -19.72 2.22 0.62
C GLN A 114 -20.00 3.72 0.69
N GLY A 115 -19.54 4.51 -0.29
CA GLY A 115 -19.83 5.94 -0.36
C GLY A 115 -18.80 6.85 0.28
N PHE A 116 -17.57 6.38 0.50
CA PHE A 116 -16.48 7.20 1.01
C PHE A 116 -15.51 7.62 -0.11
N ILE A 117 -15.08 8.86 -0.10
CA ILE A 117 -13.87 9.25 -0.82
C ILE A 117 -12.67 8.67 -0.08
N VAL A 118 -11.73 8.04 -0.80
CA VAL A 118 -10.52 7.51 -0.17
C VAL A 118 -9.27 8.02 -0.88
N LEU A 119 -8.39 8.64 -0.08
CA LEU A 119 -7.05 9.06 -0.50
C LEU A 119 -6.01 8.05 -0.03
N ARG A 120 -5.19 7.58 -0.96
CA ARG A 120 -4.01 6.75 -0.71
C ARG A 120 -2.80 7.42 -1.32
N THR A 121 -1.69 7.47 -0.61
CA THR A 121 -0.49 8.18 -1.04
C THR A 121 0.74 7.29 -1.02
N ASP A 122 1.68 7.58 -1.90
CA ASP A 122 3.02 6.98 -1.84
C ASP A 122 3.82 7.67 -0.73
N ASP A 123 4.61 6.93 0.02
CA ASP A 123 5.55 7.49 1.00
C ASP A 123 6.64 8.31 0.32
N ARG A 124 7.34 9.17 1.07
CA ARG A 124 8.48 9.94 0.60
C ARG A 124 9.51 9.02 -0.07
N GLY A 125 10.00 9.41 -1.27
CA GLY A 125 10.95 8.65 -2.06
C GLY A 125 10.43 7.33 -2.61
N THR A 126 9.09 7.16 -2.66
CA THR A 126 8.44 5.98 -3.22
C THR A 126 7.47 6.39 -4.33
N GLY A 127 7.30 5.52 -5.31
CA GLY A 127 6.37 5.77 -6.42
C GLY A 127 6.64 7.09 -7.14
N LYS A 128 5.69 8.03 -7.06
CA LYS A 128 5.79 9.37 -7.64
C LYS A 128 6.00 10.47 -6.60
N THR A 129 6.06 10.14 -5.32
CA THR A 129 6.36 11.07 -4.23
C THR A 129 7.86 11.32 -4.15
N ASN A 130 8.26 12.58 -4.13
CA ASN A 130 9.67 12.96 -3.97
C ASN A 130 10.13 12.88 -2.50
N GLY A 131 11.36 13.34 -2.24
CA GLY A 131 11.96 13.31 -0.91
C GLY A 131 12.72 12.03 -0.62
N ILE A 132 13.21 11.91 0.63
CA ILE A 132 14.02 10.78 1.10
C ILE A 132 13.35 10.22 2.36
N TYR A 133 12.93 8.97 2.30
CA TYR A 133 12.24 8.31 3.41
C TYR A 133 13.11 8.24 4.67
N GLU A 134 14.40 7.90 4.50
CA GLU A 134 15.33 7.66 5.57
C GLU A 134 15.71 8.93 6.36
N GLU A 135 15.43 10.11 5.79
CA GLU A 135 15.64 11.41 6.44
C GLU A 135 14.38 11.93 7.14
N ALA A 136 13.23 11.28 6.90
CA ALA A 136 11.95 11.69 7.45
C ALA A 136 11.72 11.10 8.85
N THR A 137 11.04 11.87 9.65
CA THR A 137 10.57 11.48 10.99
C THR A 137 9.07 11.19 10.98
N THR A 138 8.55 10.56 12.04
CA THR A 138 7.10 10.38 12.24
C THR A 138 6.35 11.71 12.18
N CYS A 139 6.96 12.80 12.65
CA CYS A 139 6.38 14.15 12.55
C CYS A 139 6.27 14.64 11.10
N ASP A 140 7.23 14.27 10.24
CA ASP A 140 7.18 14.63 8.83
C ASP A 140 6.06 13.87 8.11
N PHE A 141 5.89 12.58 8.43
CA PHE A 141 4.76 11.80 7.92
C PHE A 141 3.41 12.34 8.41
N ALA A 142 3.34 12.83 9.66
CA ALA A 142 2.13 13.48 10.17
C ALA A 142 1.81 14.78 9.40
N ARG A 143 2.82 15.56 9.01
CA ARG A 143 2.63 16.76 8.18
C ARG A 143 2.18 16.39 6.76
N ASP A 144 2.71 15.31 6.19
CA ASP A 144 2.28 14.82 4.88
C ASP A 144 0.82 14.35 4.90
N ALA A 145 0.43 13.64 5.96
CA ALA A 145 -0.95 13.23 6.19
C ALA A 145 -1.89 14.42 6.40
N GLN A 146 -1.47 15.43 7.20
CA GLN A 146 -2.23 16.66 7.41
C GLN A 146 -2.44 17.40 6.09
N ALA A 147 -1.41 17.52 5.26
CA ALA A 147 -1.52 18.13 3.93
C ALA A 147 -2.51 17.36 3.03
N GLY A 148 -2.55 16.04 3.14
CA GLY A 148 -3.54 15.20 2.46
C GLY A 148 -4.97 15.45 2.94
N ILE A 149 -5.16 15.64 4.26
CA ILE A 149 -6.46 16.03 4.83
C ILE A 149 -6.87 17.42 4.31
N ASP A 150 -5.94 18.37 4.24
CA ASP A 150 -6.23 19.71 3.75
C ASP A 150 -6.51 19.72 2.24
N TYR A 151 -5.86 18.83 1.48
CA TYR A 151 -6.23 18.58 0.09
C TYR A 151 -7.67 18.04 -0.03
N LEU A 152 -8.06 17.06 0.79
CA LEU A 152 -9.43 16.54 0.80
C LEU A 152 -10.46 17.62 1.13
N LYS A 153 -10.17 18.53 2.07
CA LYS A 153 -11.07 19.64 2.42
C LYS A 153 -11.29 20.63 1.28
N GLN A 154 -10.37 20.72 0.32
CA GLN A 154 -10.48 21.62 -0.83
C GLN A 154 -11.31 21.01 -1.97
N ARG A 155 -11.60 19.71 -1.90
CA ARG A 155 -12.37 19.01 -2.93
C ARG A 155 -13.88 19.29 -2.78
N PRO A 156 -14.56 19.73 -3.83
CA PRO A 156 -15.99 20.04 -3.76
C PRO A 156 -16.87 18.81 -3.49
N GLU A 157 -16.36 17.62 -3.78
CA GLU A 157 -17.06 16.35 -3.54
C GLU A 157 -16.99 15.89 -2.08
N THR A 158 -16.11 16.50 -1.26
CA THR A 158 -15.84 16.06 0.12
C THR A 158 -16.77 16.74 1.11
N ASP A 159 -17.39 15.93 1.97
CA ASP A 159 -17.99 16.42 3.20
C ASP A 159 -16.89 16.73 4.22
N THR A 160 -16.54 17.99 4.32
CA THR A 160 -15.44 18.48 5.17
C THR A 160 -15.65 18.26 6.67
N LYS A 161 -16.87 17.94 7.10
CA LYS A 161 -17.18 17.62 8.50
C LYS A 161 -16.94 16.16 8.85
N HIS A 162 -16.80 15.30 7.84
CA HIS A 162 -16.66 13.86 8.00
C HIS A 162 -15.44 13.34 7.25
N ILE A 163 -14.25 13.72 7.75
CA ILE A 163 -12.97 13.21 7.24
C ILE A 163 -12.32 12.38 8.33
N GLY A 164 -12.04 11.13 8.02
CA GLY A 164 -11.38 10.17 8.91
C GLY A 164 -9.96 9.82 8.46
N VAL A 165 -9.22 9.19 9.35
CA VAL A 165 -7.86 8.69 9.11
C VAL A 165 -7.83 7.20 9.40
N ILE A 166 -7.17 6.43 8.53
CA ILE A 166 -6.92 5.01 8.68
C ILE A 166 -5.42 4.81 8.73
N GLY A 167 -4.87 4.54 9.91
CA GLY A 167 -3.45 4.31 10.10
C GLY A 167 -3.13 2.83 10.23
N HIS A 168 -2.13 2.35 9.49
CA HIS A 168 -1.61 1.00 9.61
C HIS A 168 -0.28 1.01 10.36
N SER A 169 -0.14 0.21 11.44
CA SER A 169 1.11 0.09 12.20
C SER A 169 1.60 1.48 12.69
N GLU A 170 2.79 1.94 12.28
CA GLU A 170 3.29 3.29 12.58
C GLU A 170 2.33 4.39 12.12
N GLY A 171 1.62 4.18 11.01
CA GLY A 171 0.58 5.10 10.55
C GLY A 171 -0.52 5.36 11.59
N GLY A 172 -0.74 4.44 12.53
CA GLY A 172 -1.61 4.66 13.68
C GLY A 172 -1.05 5.70 14.67
N GLN A 173 0.27 5.82 14.79
CA GLN A 173 0.92 6.86 15.60
C GLN A 173 0.92 8.20 14.86
N VAL A 174 1.11 8.16 13.54
CA VAL A 174 1.04 9.35 12.66
C VAL A 174 -0.35 9.98 12.69
N ALA A 175 -1.40 9.17 12.88
CA ALA A 175 -2.80 9.59 12.89
C ALA A 175 -3.26 10.28 14.19
N LEU A 176 -2.44 10.27 15.26
CA LEU A 176 -2.75 10.88 16.56
C LEU A 176 -2.32 12.34 16.63
#